data_289600632be3a5fbf8876ae1eb1f8c02
#
_entry.id   289600632be3a5fbf8876ae1eb1f8c02
#
_cell.length_a   1.000
_cell.length_b   1.000
_cell.length_c   1.000
_cell.angle_alpha   90.00
_cell.angle_beta   90.00
_cell.angle_gamma   90.00
#
_symmetry.space_group_name_H-M   'P 1'
#
loop_
_entity.id
_entity.type
_entity.pdbx_description
1 polymer ?
#
loop_
_entity_poly.entity_id
_entity_poly.type
_entity_poly.pdbx_seq_one_letter_code
_entity_poly.pdbx_strand_id
1 'polypeptide(L)'
;GKAQITGYYDNDMKLLKIKTFTISYQNTEKEREKTDKIIKNIVNEICSKYNVIVEEFLINPTGRFEIGGFLGDAGLTGRKIVVDSYQGFAPVGGGAFSGKDPSKVDRSGAYKAREIAVYYLKKYNLKWCKVQLSYAIGIRKPLAIYIDSDKGMLNEEVTISKYDSLYTECEPKNIIDDLNLLNKCYYATSMYGHF
;
A
#
# COMPACT_ATOMS: atom_id res chain seq x y z
N GLY A 1 -5.39 -3.11 17.07
CA GLY A 1 -4.98 -4.45 16.68
C GLY A 1 -4.08 -4.46 15.47
N LYS A 2 -3.50 -5.60 15.15
CA LYS A 2 -2.65 -5.81 13.97
C LYS A 2 -2.93 -7.17 13.37
N ALA A 3 -2.83 -7.28 12.03
CA ALA A 3 -2.86 -8.54 11.33
C ALA A 3 -1.68 -8.63 10.37
N GLN A 4 -1.12 -9.81 10.22
CA GLN A 4 -0.02 -10.10 9.31
C GLN A 4 -0.23 -11.47 8.67
N ILE A 5 0.08 -11.56 7.38
CA ILE A 5 0.09 -12.80 6.63
C ILE A 5 1.50 -13.06 6.14
N THR A 6 2.03 -14.26 6.42
CA THR A 6 3.23 -14.78 5.80
C THR A 6 2.82 -15.90 4.87
N GLY A 7 3.08 -15.77 3.58
CA GLY A 7 2.61 -16.70 2.55
C GLY A 7 3.73 -17.33 1.74
N TYR A 8 3.40 -18.41 1.07
CA TYR A 8 4.21 -18.99 0.01
C TYR A 8 3.64 -18.54 -1.34
N TYR A 9 4.51 -18.03 -2.19
CA TYR A 9 4.16 -17.50 -3.50
C TYR A 9 4.91 -18.26 -4.59
N ASP A 10 4.30 -18.38 -5.76
CA ASP A 10 4.98 -18.85 -6.96
C ASP A 10 5.82 -17.74 -7.61
N ASN A 11 6.50 -18.07 -8.71
CA ASN A 11 7.32 -17.11 -9.47
C ASN A 11 6.50 -15.96 -10.09
N ASP A 12 5.19 -16.13 -10.21
CA ASP A 12 4.26 -15.11 -10.71
C ASP A 12 3.62 -14.29 -9.58
N MET A 13 4.15 -14.39 -8.36
CA MET A 13 3.65 -13.72 -7.14
C MET A 13 2.22 -14.10 -6.76
N LYS A 14 1.72 -15.23 -7.24
CA LYS A 14 0.43 -15.78 -6.82
C LYS A 14 0.58 -16.49 -5.48
N LEU A 15 -0.29 -16.13 -4.53
CA LEU A 15 -0.31 -16.77 -3.22
C LEU A 15 -0.76 -18.24 -3.35
N LEU A 16 0.09 -19.16 -2.93
CA LEU A 16 -0.18 -20.61 -2.94
C LEU A 16 -0.84 -21.08 -1.65
N LYS A 17 -0.30 -20.65 -0.52
CA LYS A 17 -0.84 -20.95 0.82
C LYS A 17 -0.32 -19.94 1.84
N ILE A 18 -1.01 -19.80 2.95
CA ILE A 18 -0.58 -18.98 4.09
C ILE A 18 0.19 -19.89 5.06
N LYS A 19 1.49 -19.57 5.26
CA LYS A 19 2.32 -20.24 6.25
C LYS A 19 1.84 -19.90 7.66
N THR A 20 1.71 -18.58 7.93
CA THR A 20 1.32 -18.10 9.26
C THR A 20 0.36 -16.94 9.13
N PHE A 21 -0.77 -17.01 9.78
CA PHE A 21 -1.68 -15.89 10.00
C PHE A 21 -1.52 -15.42 11.44
N THR A 22 -0.96 -14.22 11.59
CA THR A 22 -0.74 -13.60 12.90
C THR A 22 -1.75 -12.48 13.12
N ILE A 23 -2.43 -12.47 14.26
CA ILE A 23 -3.33 -11.40 14.65
C ILE A 23 -3.15 -11.05 16.12
N SER A 24 -3.14 -9.75 16.42
CA SER A 24 -3.22 -9.21 17.77
C SER A 24 -4.46 -8.32 17.87
N TYR A 25 -5.36 -8.65 18.78
CA TYR A 25 -6.59 -7.90 19.00
C TYR A 25 -6.86 -7.77 20.50
N GLN A 26 -7.46 -6.66 20.90
CA GLN A 26 -7.84 -6.41 22.27
C GLN A 26 -9.06 -7.25 22.64
N ASN A 27 -8.98 -7.95 23.76
CA ASN A 27 -10.09 -8.69 24.35
C ASN A 27 -9.90 -8.89 25.85
N THR A 28 -10.92 -9.39 26.53
CA THR A 28 -10.82 -9.88 27.90
C THR A 28 -10.45 -11.35 27.91
N GLU A 29 -9.81 -11.84 28.99
CA GLU A 29 -9.44 -13.23 29.13
C GLU A 29 -10.66 -14.18 29.03
N LYS A 30 -11.81 -13.75 29.56
CA LYS A 30 -13.06 -14.54 29.48
C LYS A 30 -13.56 -14.79 28.07
N GLU A 31 -13.36 -13.83 27.16
CA GLU A 31 -13.85 -13.90 25.78
C GLU A 31 -12.82 -14.49 24.80
N ARG A 32 -11.60 -14.71 25.26
CA ARG A 32 -10.48 -15.09 24.40
C ARG A 32 -10.77 -16.34 23.56
N GLU A 33 -11.11 -17.44 24.20
CA GLU A 33 -11.32 -18.73 23.51
C GLU A 33 -12.45 -18.65 22.47
N LYS A 34 -13.55 -17.98 22.82
CA LYS A 34 -14.68 -17.77 21.92
C LYS A 34 -14.27 -16.91 20.70
N THR A 35 -13.55 -15.82 20.96
CA THR A 35 -13.14 -14.90 19.90
C THR A 35 -12.08 -15.51 18.99
N ASP A 36 -11.16 -16.29 19.52
CA ASP A 36 -10.17 -17.04 18.73
C ASP A 36 -10.85 -18.00 17.74
N LYS A 37 -11.92 -18.71 18.17
CA LYS A 37 -12.71 -19.56 17.28
C LYS A 37 -13.41 -18.75 16.18
N ILE A 38 -13.99 -17.63 16.52
CA ILE A 38 -14.65 -16.73 15.55
C ILE A 38 -13.63 -16.25 14.50
N ILE A 39 -12.46 -15.80 14.92
CA ILE A 39 -11.40 -15.32 14.03
C ILE A 39 -10.97 -16.43 13.08
N LYS A 40 -10.69 -17.65 13.58
CA LYS A 40 -10.30 -18.78 12.74
C LYS A 40 -11.37 -19.12 11.70
N ASN A 41 -12.64 -19.10 12.08
CA ASN A 41 -13.74 -19.37 11.18
C ASN A 41 -13.83 -18.31 10.06
N ILE A 42 -13.76 -17.02 10.41
CA ILE A 42 -13.79 -15.91 9.43
C ILE A 42 -12.61 -16.03 8.45
N VAL A 43 -11.40 -16.26 8.96
CA VAL A 43 -10.22 -16.38 8.12
C VAL A 43 -10.32 -17.59 7.19
N ASN A 44 -10.74 -18.73 7.69
CA ASN A 44 -10.91 -19.93 6.87
C ASN A 44 -12.01 -19.74 5.80
N GLU A 45 -13.11 -19.07 6.13
CA GLU A 45 -14.17 -18.74 5.16
C GLU A 45 -13.63 -17.85 4.03
N ILE A 46 -12.85 -16.82 4.38
CA ILE A 46 -12.22 -15.94 3.38
C ILE A 46 -11.21 -16.72 2.54
N CYS A 47 -10.33 -17.49 3.17
CA CYS A 47 -9.30 -18.27 2.48
C CYS A 47 -9.88 -19.31 1.52
N SER A 48 -11.02 -19.90 1.87
CA SER A 48 -11.70 -20.87 1.00
C SER A 48 -12.16 -20.27 -0.33
N LYS A 49 -12.53 -18.96 -0.35
CA LYS A 49 -12.92 -18.24 -1.58
C LYS A 49 -11.76 -18.10 -2.57
N TYR A 50 -10.53 -18.19 -2.08
CA TYR A 50 -9.30 -18.08 -2.89
C TYR A 50 -8.57 -19.42 -3.05
N ASN A 51 -9.15 -20.52 -2.58
CA ASN A 51 -8.51 -21.84 -2.55
C ASN A 51 -7.15 -21.85 -1.83
N VAL A 52 -7.05 -21.09 -0.73
CA VAL A 52 -5.86 -20.95 0.07
C VAL A 52 -6.11 -21.54 1.46
N ILE A 53 -5.11 -22.24 2.01
CA ILE A 53 -5.16 -22.78 3.36
C ILE A 53 -4.20 -22.04 4.28
N VAL A 54 -4.50 -22.01 5.58
CA VAL A 54 -3.64 -21.47 6.64
C VAL A 54 -3.01 -22.64 7.39
N GLU A 55 -1.67 -22.69 7.43
CA GLU A 55 -0.97 -23.76 8.16
C GLU A 55 -0.95 -23.50 9.67
N GLU A 56 -0.74 -22.23 10.06
CA GLU A 56 -0.57 -21.85 11.45
C GLU A 56 -1.31 -20.55 11.78
N PHE A 57 -1.99 -20.53 12.93
CA PHE A 57 -2.60 -19.32 13.50
C PHE A 57 -1.84 -18.89 14.75
N LEU A 58 -1.35 -17.66 14.76
CA LEU A 58 -0.78 -16.99 15.92
C LEU A 58 -1.72 -15.88 16.37
N ILE A 59 -2.62 -16.20 17.31
CA ILE A 59 -3.61 -15.27 17.83
C ILE A 59 -3.17 -14.78 19.20
N ASN A 60 -2.93 -13.45 19.33
CA ASN A 60 -2.37 -12.85 20.54
C ASN A 60 -1.15 -13.63 21.07
N PRO A 61 -0.08 -13.82 20.28
CA PRO A 61 1.03 -14.72 20.66
C PRO A 61 1.77 -14.29 21.92
N THR A 62 1.65 -13.03 22.33
CA THR A 62 2.17 -12.52 23.61
C THR A 62 1.25 -12.85 24.79
N GLY A 63 0.06 -13.44 24.54
CA GLY A 63 -0.92 -13.82 25.53
C GLY A 63 -1.94 -12.73 25.77
N ARG A 64 -1.78 -11.93 26.82
CA ARG A 64 -2.75 -10.94 27.27
C ARG A 64 -2.73 -9.65 26.45
N PHE A 65 -3.91 -9.20 25.98
CA PHE A 65 -4.07 -7.89 25.32
C PHE A 65 -5.41 -7.26 25.75
N GLU A 66 -5.46 -6.76 26.98
CA GLU A 66 -6.69 -6.16 27.56
C GLU A 66 -6.68 -4.62 27.49
N ILE A 67 -5.51 -4.00 27.50
CA ILE A 67 -5.37 -2.55 27.40
C ILE A 67 -5.14 -2.18 25.94
N GLY A 68 -6.04 -1.41 25.35
CA GLY A 68 -5.97 -0.94 23.97
C GLY A 68 -6.52 0.47 23.82
N GLY A 69 -6.76 0.89 22.57
CA GLY A 69 -7.19 2.25 22.25
C GLY A 69 -6.15 3.29 22.66
N PHE A 70 -6.59 4.50 22.92
CA PHE A 70 -5.71 5.62 23.27
C PHE A 70 -4.91 5.41 24.56
N LEU A 71 -5.41 4.60 25.48
CA LEU A 71 -4.71 4.28 26.72
C LEU A 71 -3.48 3.39 26.45
N GLY A 72 -3.58 2.47 25.50
CA GLY A 72 -2.45 1.60 25.10
C GLY A 72 -1.49 2.28 24.15
N ASP A 73 -2.01 3.01 23.17
CA ASP A 73 -1.25 3.76 22.16
C ASP A 73 -2.12 4.84 21.55
N ALA A 74 -1.84 6.10 21.83
CA ALA A 74 -2.59 7.23 21.29
C ALA A 74 -2.56 7.27 19.75
N GLY A 75 -1.49 6.77 19.13
CA GLY A 75 -1.32 6.78 17.69
C GLY A 75 -0.98 8.17 17.12
N LEU A 76 -0.43 8.17 15.93
CA LEU A 76 -0.16 9.38 15.16
C LEU A 76 -0.39 9.11 13.67
N THR A 77 -0.93 10.09 12.96
CA THR A 77 -1.09 10.03 11.51
C THR A 77 0.26 9.87 10.80
N GLY A 78 0.32 9.00 9.79
CA GLY A 78 1.52 8.80 8.96
C GLY A 78 2.63 7.98 9.61
N ARG A 79 2.36 7.27 10.71
CA ARG A 79 3.29 6.34 11.36
C ARG A 79 3.19 4.92 10.80
N LYS A 80 2.33 4.66 9.80
CA LYS A 80 2.10 3.35 9.18
C LYS A 80 2.06 3.43 7.64
N ILE A 81 2.96 4.25 7.05
CA ILE A 81 2.96 4.55 5.62
C ILE A 81 3.13 3.32 4.72
N VAL A 82 3.89 2.33 5.14
CA VAL A 82 4.04 1.06 4.40
C VAL A 82 2.70 0.32 4.35
N VAL A 83 2.00 0.22 5.48
CA VAL A 83 0.68 -0.43 5.56
C VAL A 83 -0.37 0.33 4.75
N ASP A 84 -0.32 1.66 4.77
CA ASP A 84 -1.25 2.55 4.06
C ASP A 84 -1.04 2.55 2.53
N SER A 85 0.03 1.93 2.05
CA SER A 85 0.41 1.88 0.62
C SER A 85 0.40 0.44 0.10
N TYR A 86 1.58 -0.18 -0.01
CA TYR A 86 1.76 -1.47 -0.69
C TYR A 86 2.19 -2.61 0.23
N GLN A 87 2.21 -2.41 1.53
CA GLN A 87 2.49 -3.43 2.56
C GLN A 87 3.80 -4.23 2.33
N GLY A 88 4.82 -3.62 1.76
CA GLY A 88 6.10 -4.25 1.51
C GLY A 88 6.29 -4.85 0.12
N PHE A 89 5.26 -4.86 -0.73
CA PHE A 89 5.40 -5.27 -2.14
C PHE A 89 6.13 -4.23 -2.99
N ALA A 90 6.05 -2.94 -2.60
CA ALA A 90 6.80 -1.88 -3.25
C ALA A 90 7.37 -0.91 -2.20
N PRO A 91 8.54 -0.29 -2.47
CA PRO A 91 9.09 0.76 -1.63
C PRO A 91 8.16 1.96 -1.54
N VAL A 92 8.17 2.63 -0.39
CA VAL A 92 7.53 3.94 -0.19
C VAL A 92 8.54 4.94 0.32
N GLY A 93 8.33 6.22 0.00
CA GLY A 93 9.09 7.32 0.58
C GLY A 93 8.81 7.49 2.07
N GLY A 94 9.56 8.37 2.74
CA GLY A 94 9.40 8.62 4.18
C GLY A 94 8.22 9.53 4.55
N GLY A 95 7.56 10.15 3.59
CA GLY A 95 6.52 11.15 3.81
C GLY A 95 5.12 10.57 3.98
N ALA A 96 4.42 10.96 5.04
CA ALA A 96 3.01 10.67 5.22
C ALA A 96 2.17 11.34 4.12
N PHE A 97 1.06 10.72 3.71
CA PHE A 97 0.11 11.29 2.75
C PHE A 97 -1.01 12.07 3.45
N SER A 98 -1.68 11.43 4.39
CA SER A 98 -2.79 12.02 5.14
C SER A 98 -2.36 13.29 5.89
N GLY A 99 -3.23 14.32 5.87
CA GLY A 99 -2.97 15.62 6.48
C GLY A 99 -2.17 16.58 5.58
N LYS A 100 -1.69 16.14 4.42
CA LYS A 100 -1.01 16.99 3.43
C LYS A 100 -1.96 17.40 2.32
N ASP A 101 -1.85 18.65 1.89
CA ASP A 101 -2.49 19.13 0.66
C ASP A 101 -1.73 18.63 -0.58
N PRO A 102 -2.33 18.69 -1.80
CA PRO A 102 -1.73 18.17 -3.02
C PRO A 102 -0.42 18.84 -3.45
N SER A 103 -0.08 20.03 -2.91
CA SER A 103 1.20 20.69 -3.20
C SER A 103 2.40 19.94 -2.63
N LYS A 104 2.15 19.01 -1.71
CA LYS A 104 3.19 18.19 -1.10
C LYS A 104 3.47 16.97 -1.98
N VAL A 105 4.65 16.94 -2.57
CA VAL A 105 5.05 15.89 -3.53
C VAL A 105 5.13 14.50 -2.91
N ASP A 106 5.33 14.39 -1.60
CA ASP A 106 5.21 13.10 -0.89
C ASP A 106 3.86 12.41 -1.20
N ARG A 107 2.79 13.20 -1.33
CA ARG A 107 1.46 12.69 -1.66
C ARG A 107 1.22 12.68 -3.16
N SER A 108 1.32 13.82 -3.84
CA SER A 108 1.01 13.95 -5.27
C SER A 108 1.94 13.10 -6.14
N GLY A 109 3.23 13.06 -5.83
CA GLY A 109 4.20 12.22 -6.54
C GLY A 109 3.92 10.72 -6.41
N ALA A 110 3.50 10.26 -5.22
CA ALA A 110 3.11 8.87 -5.02
C ALA A 110 1.85 8.50 -5.84
N TYR A 111 0.87 9.40 -5.93
CA TYR A 111 -0.32 9.20 -6.76
C TYR A 111 0.03 9.14 -8.25
N LYS A 112 0.92 10.02 -8.71
CA LYS A 112 1.41 10.01 -10.10
C LYS A 112 2.21 8.75 -10.42
N ALA A 113 3.10 8.34 -9.52
CA ALA A 113 3.83 7.07 -9.67
C ALA A 113 2.87 5.88 -9.81
N ARG A 114 1.77 5.86 -9.02
CA ARG A 114 0.73 4.85 -9.14
C ARG A 114 0.03 4.89 -10.49
N GLU A 115 -0.33 6.07 -10.97
CA GLU A 115 -0.97 6.25 -12.29
C GLU A 115 -0.07 5.70 -13.41
N ILE A 116 1.20 6.10 -13.41
CA ILE A 116 2.20 5.63 -14.37
C ILE A 116 2.32 4.10 -14.32
N ALA A 117 2.45 3.52 -13.12
CA ALA A 117 2.58 2.08 -12.96
C ALA A 117 1.37 1.33 -13.53
N VAL A 118 0.16 1.80 -13.27
CA VAL A 118 -1.09 1.21 -13.79
C VAL A 118 -1.18 1.36 -15.31
N TYR A 119 -0.76 2.51 -15.85
CA TYR A 119 -0.72 2.73 -17.29
C TYR A 119 0.21 1.74 -18.00
N TYR A 120 1.45 1.63 -17.53
CA TYR A 120 2.44 0.72 -18.11
C TYR A 120 2.03 -0.74 -17.96
N LEU A 121 1.51 -1.12 -16.81
CA LEU A 121 1.00 -2.46 -16.55
C LEU A 121 -0.04 -2.88 -17.59
N LYS A 122 -0.98 -2.00 -17.92
CA LYS A 122 -2.03 -2.25 -18.92
C LYS A 122 -1.50 -2.20 -20.34
N LYS A 123 -0.69 -1.18 -20.66
CA LYS A 123 -0.17 -0.95 -22.03
C LYS A 123 0.71 -2.10 -22.51
N TYR A 124 1.56 -2.63 -21.64
CA TYR A 124 2.53 -3.68 -22.00
C TYR A 124 2.10 -5.08 -21.52
N ASN A 125 0.91 -5.22 -20.97
CA ASN A 125 0.41 -6.47 -20.40
C ASN A 125 1.43 -7.10 -19.44
N LEU A 126 1.81 -6.34 -18.42
CA LEU A 126 2.79 -6.74 -17.41
C LEU A 126 2.10 -7.47 -16.27
N LYS A 127 2.85 -8.34 -15.56
CA LYS A 127 2.39 -8.97 -14.32
C LYS A 127 2.49 -8.02 -13.13
N TRP A 128 3.54 -7.19 -13.11
CA TRP A 128 3.73 -6.12 -12.14
C TRP A 128 4.53 -4.98 -12.77
N CYS A 129 4.35 -3.78 -12.21
CA CYS A 129 5.13 -2.60 -12.58
C CYS A 129 5.39 -1.76 -11.32
N LYS A 130 6.63 -1.32 -11.17
CA LYS A 130 7.09 -0.48 -10.07
C LYS A 130 7.63 0.82 -10.64
N VAL A 131 7.13 1.95 -10.15
CA VAL A 131 7.56 3.29 -10.56
C VAL A 131 8.08 4.05 -9.36
N GLN A 132 9.25 4.66 -9.51
CA GLN A 132 9.84 5.55 -8.52
C GLN A 132 10.13 6.90 -9.15
N LEU A 133 9.67 7.96 -8.50
CA LEU A 133 9.96 9.35 -8.85
C LEU A 133 10.85 9.94 -7.76
N SER A 134 11.97 10.55 -8.16
CA SER A 134 12.92 11.19 -7.23
C SER A 134 12.88 12.70 -7.40
N TYR A 135 12.63 13.44 -6.31
CA TYR A 135 12.54 14.89 -6.32
C TYR A 135 13.58 15.53 -5.41
N ALA A 136 13.95 16.76 -5.72
CA ALA A 136 14.73 17.63 -4.84
C ALA A 136 13.96 18.91 -4.54
N ILE A 137 14.09 19.41 -3.31
CA ILE A 137 13.48 20.66 -2.90
C ILE A 137 13.99 21.81 -3.79
N GLY A 138 13.07 22.64 -4.29
CA GLY A 138 13.37 23.76 -5.16
C GLY A 138 13.51 23.42 -6.66
N ILE A 139 13.46 22.15 -7.03
CA ILE A 139 13.50 21.70 -8.42
C ILE A 139 12.13 21.15 -8.81
N ARG A 140 11.54 21.70 -9.90
CA ARG A 140 10.20 21.31 -10.34
C ARG A 140 10.12 19.92 -10.95
N LYS A 141 11.04 19.60 -11.86
CA LYS A 141 11.08 18.29 -12.51
C LYS A 141 11.66 17.26 -11.56
N PRO A 142 11.19 16.01 -11.62
CA PRO A 142 11.89 14.93 -10.91
C PRO A 142 13.34 14.82 -11.41
N LEU A 143 14.25 14.46 -10.53
CA LEU A 143 15.66 14.22 -10.87
C LEU A 143 15.84 12.91 -11.62
N ALA A 144 14.99 11.92 -11.32
CA ALA A 144 14.99 10.62 -11.97
C ALA A 144 13.59 10.00 -11.94
N ILE A 145 13.30 9.24 -12.99
CA ILE A 145 12.14 8.37 -13.12
C ILE A 145 12.66 6.97 -13.35
N TYR A 146 12.26 6.04 -12.50
CA TYR A 146 12.66 4.64 -12.59
C TYR A 146 11.40 3.78 -12.74
N ILE A 147 11.37 2.97 -13.81
CA ILE A 147 10.25 2.07 -14.10
C ILE A 147 10.81 0.66 -14.26
N ASP A 148 10.34 -0.26 -13.43
CA ASP A 148 10.76 -1.65 -13.39
C ASP A 148 9.56 -2.58 -13.49
N SER A 149 9.74 -3.77 -14.08
CA SER A 149 8.66 -4.69 -14.34
C SER A 149 9.15 -6.14 -14.41
N ASP A 150 8.21 -7.08 -14.54
CA ASP A 150 8.52 -8.49 -14.81
C ASP A 150 9.26 -8.73 -16.15
N LYS A 151 9.30 -7.73 -17.03
CA LYS A 151 10.08 -7.74 -18.29
C LYS A 151 11.38 -6.94 -18.21
N GLY A 152 11.78 -6.53 -17.00
CA GLY A 152 12.96 -5.71 -16.75
C GLY A 152 12.65 -4.22 -16.71
N MET A 153 13.73 -3.41 -16.72
CA MET A 153 13.63 -1.96 -16.74
C MET A 153 13.02 -1.47 -18.05
N LEU A 154 12.07 -0.58 -17.95
CA LEU A 154 11.48 0.10 -19.11
C LEU A 154 12.13 1.47 -19.24
N ASN A 155 12.92 1.65 -20.32
CA ASN A 155 13.62 2.89 -20.60
C ASN A 155 12.79 3.89 -21.42
N GLU A 156 11.53 3.57 -21.70
CA GLU A 156 10.66 4.42 -22.51
C GLU A 156 10.07 5.53 -21.66
N GLU A 157 10.50 6.74 -21.91
CA GLU A 157 9.89 7.97 -21.39
C GLU A 157 8.59 8.30 -22.15
N VAL A 158 7.67 7.35 -22.20
CA VAL A 158 6.39 7.57 -22.88
C VAL A 158 5.51 8.40 -21.99
N THR A 159 5.17 9.59 -22.41
CA THR A 159 4.15 10.44 -21.78
C THR A 159 2.81 9.70 -21.82
N ILE A 160 2.05 9.86 -20.75
CA ILE A 160 0.70 9.31 -20.66
C ILE A 160 -0.38 10.37 -20.85
N SER A 161 0.03 11.63 -20.97
CA SER A 161 -0.85 12.76 -21.19
C SER A 161 -0.31 13.73 -22.25
N LYS A 162 -0.77 14.97 -22.25
CA LYS A 162 -0.53 16.03 -23.25
C LYS A 162 0.87 16.66 -23.24
N TYR A 163 1.75 16.25 -22.35
CA TYR A 163 3.06 16.88 -22.18
C TYR A 163 4.10 16.31 -23.15
N ASP A 164 5.16 17.05 -23.37
CA ASP A 164 6.27 16.71 -24.26
C ASP A 164 7.20 15.64 -23.69
N SER A 165 7.21 15.47 -22.38
CA SER A 165 8.01 14.46 -21.70
C SER A 165 7.38 14.01 -20.39
N LEU A 166 7.69 12.78 -19.96
CA LEU A 166 7.24 12.25 -18.67
C LEU A 166 7.80 13.07 -17.50
N TYR A 167 8.99 13.66 -17.64
CA TYR A 167 9.56 14.58 -16.64
C TYR A 167 8.73 15.84 -16.47
N THR A 168 8.24 16.45 -17.58
CA THR A 168 7.33 17.60 -17.51
C THR A 168 5.98 17.20 -16.93
N GLU A 169 5.46 16.05 -17.32
CA GLU A 169 4.22 15.51 -16.78
C GLU A 169 4.28 15.29 -15.27
N CYS A 170 5.43 14.90 -14.75
CA CYS A 170 5.68 14.68 -13.31
C CYS A 170 6.05 15.95 -12.53
N GLU A 171 5.96 17.17 -13.10
CA GLU A 171 6.05 18.39 -12.30
C GLU A 171 4.86 18.48 -11.33
N PRO A 172 5.04 18.88 -10.06
CA PRO A 172 3.97 18.89 -9.06
C PRO A 172 2.69 19.61 -9.49
N LYS A 173 2.81 20.73 -10.19
CA LYS A 173 1.65 21.46 -10.72
C LYS A 173 0.89 20.61 -11.74
N ASN A 174 1.59 19.99 -12.67
CA ASN A 174 0.98 19.18 -13.73
C ASN A 174 0.30 17.95 -13.15
N ILE A 175 0.91 17.32 -12.14
CA ILE A 175 0.29 16.20 -11.39
C ILE A 175 -1.02 16.64 -10.75
N ILE A 176 -1.04 17.80 -10.09
CA ILE A 176 -2.24 18.33 -9.44
C ILE A 176 -3.36 18.54 -10.45
N ASP A 177 -3.03 19.13 -11.59
CA ASP A 177 -3.99 19.44 -12.66
C ASP A 177 -4.50 18.14 -13.33
N ASP A 178 -3.61 17.23 -13.72
CA ASP A 178 -3.97 15.99 -14.43
C ASP A 178 -4.80 15.05 -13.57
N LEU A 179 -4.43 14.87 -12.32
CA LEU A 179 -5.15 14.01 -11.38
C LEU A 179 -6.33 14.72 -10.71
N ASN A 180 -6.55 16.01 -11.04
CA ASN A 180 -7.60 16.85 -10.46
C ASN A 180 -7.60 16.82 -8.92
N LEU A 181 -6.39 16.91 -8.33
CA LEU A 181 -6.21 16.65 -6.90
C LEU A 181 -6.85 17.69 -5.98
N LEU A 182 -7.09 18.92 -6.46
CA LEU A 182 -7.75 19.96 -5.66
C LEU A 182 -9.25 19.69 -5.45
N ASN A 183 -9.86 18.91 -6.34
CA ASN A 183 -11.30 18.59 -6.28
C ASN A 183 -11.56 17.16 -5.77
N LYS A 184 -10.53 16.42 -5.32
CA LYS A 184 -10.69 15.08 -4.77
C LYS A 184 -11.18 15.12 -3.32
N CYS A 185 -12.10 14.22 -3.00
CA CYS A 185 -12.46 13.92 -1.62
C CYS A 185 -11.49 12.86 -1.07
N TYR A 186 -10.67 13.24 -0.10
CA TYR A 186 -9.68 12.34 0.50
C TYR A 186 -10.20 11.51 1.67
N TYR A 187 -11.47 11.67 2.03
CA TYR A 187 -12.06 10.90 3.14
C TYR A 187 -11.94 9.40 2.92
N ALA A 188 -12.19 8.92 1.70
CA ALA A 188 -12.09 7.50 1.37
C ALA A 188 -10.68 6.93 1.56
N THR A 189 -9.62 7.74 1.39
CA THR A 189 -8.23 7.31 1.57
C THR A 189 -7.83 7.12 3.03
N SER A 190 -8.69 7.48 3.98
CA SER A 190 -8.49 7.23 5.41
C SER A 190 -8.84 5.80 5.85
N MET A 191 -9.44 5.01 4.95
CA MET A 191 -9.86 3.63 5.19
C MET A 191 -9.13 2.70 4.22
N TYR A 192 -8.48 1.67 4.77
CA TYR A 192 -7.83 0.60 3.99
C TYR A 192 -6.67 1.02 3.07
N GLY A 193 -6.15 2.24 3.25
CA GLY A 193 -5.02 2.78 2.47
C GLY A 193 -5.43 3.75 1.36
N HIS A 194 -4.43 4.25 0.63
CA HIS A 194 -4.60 5.31 -0.38
C HIS A 194 -4.85 4.79 -1.80
N PHE A 195 -4.62 3.49 -2.03
CA PHE A 195 -4.66 2.86 -3.34
C PHE A 195 -5.53 1.62 -3.36
#